data_aa0daa5181a69e735bdad888ec29f0bf
#
_entry.id   aa0daa5181a69e735bdad888ec29f0bf
#
_cell.length_a   1.000
_cell.length_b   1.000
_cell.length_c   1.000
_cell.angle_alpha   90.00
_cell.angle_beta   90.00
_cell.angle_gamma   90.00
#
_symmetry.space_group_name_H-M   'P 1'
#
loop_
_entity.id
_entity.type
_entity.pdbx_description
1 polymer ?
#
loop_
_entity_poly.entity_id
_entity_poly.type
_entity_poly.pdbx_seq_one_letter_code
_entity_poly.pdbx_strand_id
1 'polypeptide(L)'
;DNVRLDLGKFVLTIPKLDVKGTPLDRAGFQAIFQAGPGSNESPVARMSRLTAAEISAPSLVMEQSFGPQKQITTYRDIRFSEIREGKITRGEAKAGSIKVEGSTSGQMNGEILRTSFEGLDLTQIARVFADKAAPGTEPAMQTVFGRIEQDGYTLDLGELGKVSAGKAALRNFKARVGNEPMGELMARIVTLGEESEKAAKDLNSKEDPAITEARDRQMLLAMLALFDSVDYGSGEIRDVVMAVKTPPKPGAKPEPVDLRFSRIAFGEDTPEKSGFVMEGLKFEGGGGKGSIASAGYFGFSLENTIKELRKALAEPDFDPSADDLRRFIPKLGTIRLSGIQITAPQQGKRGAAPLPPIEVGLGTFELKHGEQVNGIPTNMALTLDKLTIPVVESASNPSAKDLLAMGYRNLDLSAKLDLAWREASKEFAIRALSLGGVGMGKLEATGTLGNVGKEVFSTDLALAQVALLGATAKNLDIKLQNLGLAEKLIENEA
;
A
#
# COMPACT_ATOMS: atom_id res chain seq x y z
N ASP A 1 6.67 -35.65 21.08
CA ASP A 1 6.27 -36.10 19.76
C ASP A 1 4.84 -35.69 19.44
N ASN A 2 4.58 -35.23 18.21
CA ASN A 2 3.29 -34.86 17.66
C ASN A 2 2.56 -33.72 18.42
N VAL A 3 3.17 -32.54 18.44
CA VAL A 3 2.52 -31.33 18.95
C VAL A 3 1.52 -30.83 17.92
N ARG A 4 0.25 -30.69 18.31
CA ARG A 4 -0.81 -30.15 17.48
C ARG A 4 -1.51 -29.01 18.22
N LEU A 5 -1.60 -27.87 17.58
CA LEU A 5 -2.37 -26.72 18.01
C LEU A 5 -3.50 -26.49 17.00
N ASP A 6 -4.73 -26.59 17.44
CA ASP A 6 -5.92 -26.42 16.61
C ASP A 6 -6.66 -25.14 17.06
N LEU A 7 -6.71 -24.17 16.16
CA LEU A 7 -7.41 -22.89 16.35
C LEU A 7 -8.57 -22.75 15.34
N GLY A 8 -9.21 -23.84 14.99
CA GLY A 8 -10.32 -23.89 14.05
C GLY A 8 -9.87 -23.80 12.59
N LYS A 9 -9.89 -22.61 12.00
CA LYS A 9 -9.45 -22.41 10.61
C LYS A 9 -7.92 -22.48 10.43
N PHE A 10 -7.17 -22.55 11.52
CA PHE A 10 -5.71 -22.63 11.55
C PHE A 10 -5.26 -23.82 12.39
N VAL A 11 -4.52 -24.72 11.79
CA VAL A 11 -3.95 -25.90 12.48
C VAL A 11 -2.44 -25.92 12.31
N LEU A 12 -1.73 -26.01 13.40
CA LEU A 12 -0.29 -26.20 13.45
C LEU A 12 0.05 -27.61 13.87
N THR A 13 0.92 -28.29 13.15
CA THR A 13 1.40 -29.64 13.49
C THR A 13 2.92 -29.68 13.43
N ILE A 14 3.55 -30.16 14.53
CA ILE A 14 4.98 -30.42 14.64
C ILE A 14 5.15 -31.90 14.99
N PRO A 15 5.59 -32.76 14.06
CA PRO A 15 5.70 -34.20 14.31
C PRO A 15 6.67 -34.55 15.43
N LYS A 16 7.78 -33.85 15.51
CA LYS A 16 8.82 -34.02 16.54
C LYS A 16 9.39 -32.68 16.92
N LEU A 17 9.56 -32.46 18.22
CA LEU A 17 10.19 -31.29 18.80
C LEU A 17 11.31 -31.73 19.71
N ASP A 18 12.53 -31.28 19.46
CA ASP A 18 13.69 -31.48 20.29
C ASP A 18 14.01 -30.17 21.03
N VAL A 19 14.13 -30.25 22.34
CA VAL A 19 14.42 -29.08 23.23
C VAL A 19 15.70 -29.36 24.02
N LYS A 20 16.66 -28.43 23.96
CA LYS A 20 17.95 -28.54 24.66
C LYS A 20 18.15 -27.36 25.59
N GLY A 21 18.80 -27.63 26.71
CA GLY A 21 19.20 -26.59 27.68
C GLY A 21 17.98 -25.86 28.27
N THR A 22 16.92 -26.60 28.59
CA THR A 22 15.72 -26.08 29.26
C THR A 22 15.66 -26.60 30.71
N PRO A 23 15.20 -25.77 31.67
CA PRO A 23 14.91 -26.23 33.03
C PRO A 23 13.53 -26.93 33.12
N LEU A 24 12.72 -26.91 32.03
CA LEU A 24 11.38 -27.48 32.01
C LEU A 24 11.44 -28.97 31.72
N ASP A 25 10.66 -29.74 32.48
CA ASP A 25 10.29 -31.09 32.08
C ASP A 25 9.19 -31.10 31.03
N ARG A 26 8.79 -32.29 30.57
CA ARG A 26 7.74 -32.45 29.54
C ARG A 26 6.40 -31.82 29.96
N ALA A 27 6.01 -32.01 31.22
CA ALA A 27 4.75 -31.47 31.75
C ALA A 27 4.78 -29.94 31.82
N GLY A 28 5.90 -29.37 32.31
CA GLY A 28 6.14 -27.94 32.35
C GLY A 28 6.13 -27.30 30.95
N PHE A 29 6.73 -27.99 29.96
CA PHE A 29 6.68 -27.54 28.56
C PHE A 29 5.25 -27.56 27.96
N GLN A 30 4.49 -28.62 28.23
CA GLN A 30 3.11 -28.70 27.81
C GLN A 30 2.22 -27.61 28.43
N ALA A 31 2.46 -27.32 29.73
CA ALA A 31 1.72 -26.29 30.47
C ALA A 31 1.92 -24.86 29.92
N ILE A 32 2.95 -24.60 29.10
CA ILE A 32 3.12 -23.31 28.41
C ILE A 32 1.99 -23.08 27.43
N PHE A 33 1.63 -24.11 26.65
CA PHE A 33 0.64 -24.03 25.57
C PHE A 33 -0.77 -24.38 26.02
N GLN A 34 -0.90 -25.16 27.08
CA GLN A 34 -2.19 -25.64 27.60
C GLN A 34 -2.36 -25.25 29.06
N ALA A 35 -3.32 -24.35 29.36
CA ALA A 35 -3.67 -24.11 30.75
C ALA A 35 -4.26 -25.38 31.37
N GLY A 36 -3.73 -25.79 32.50
CA GLY A 36 -4.31 -26.91 33.28
C GLY A 36 -5.73 -26.56 33.76
N PRO A 37 -6.60 -27.55 34.00
CA PRO A 37 -7.90 -27.33 34.59
C PRO A 37 -7.82 -26.50 35.86
N GLY A 38 -8.54 -25.36 35.93
CA GLY A 38 -8.53 -24.46 37.08
C GLY A 38 -7.29 -23.55 37.21
N SER A 39 -6.41 -23.51 36.23
CA SER A 39 -5.28 -22.59 36.21
C SER A 39 -5.73 -21.16 35.90
N ASN A 40 -5.41 -20.23 36.83
CA ASN A 40 -5.60 -18.77 36.62
C ASN A 40 -4.33 -18.09 36.05
N GLU A 41 -3.33 -18.86 35.65
CA GLU A 41 -2.11 -18.31 35.08
C GLU A 41 -2.32 -17.67 33.73
N SER A 42 -1.90 -16.40 33.57
CA SER A 42 -2.06 -15.66 32.33
C SER A 42 -1.23 -16.26 31.18
N PRO A 43 -1.65 -16.12 29.92
CA PRO A 43 -0.85 -16.54 28.77
C PRO A 43 0.56 -15.95 28.76
N VAL A 44 0.71 -14.70 29.21
CA VAL A 44 2.01 -14.02 29.34
C VAL A 44 2.90 -14.72 30.36
N ALA A 45 2.38 -15.04 31.55
CA ALA A 45 3.13 -15.75 32.60
C ALA A 45 3.57 -17.15 32.14
N ARG A 46 2.71 -17.85 31.40
CA ARG A 46 3.06 -19.15 30.80
C ARG A 46 4.19 -19.03 29.80
N MET A 47 4.06 -18.07 28.82
CA MET A 47 5.10 -17.85 27.82
C MET A 47 6.44 -17.44 28.42
N SER A 48 6.46 -16.65 29.49
CA SER A 48 7.70 -16.20 30.16
C SER A 48 8.48 -17.34 30.80
N ARG A 49 7.90 -18.53 31.04
CA ARG A 49 8.63 -19.71 31.51
C ARG A 49 9.45 -20.38 30.41
N LEU A 50 9.19 -20.09 29.14
CA LEU A 50 9.88 -20.71 28.01
C LEU A 50 11.35 -20.24 28.00
N THR A 51 12.25 -21.10 28.40
CA THR A 51 13.68 -20.90 28.34
C THR A 51 14.34 -22.17 27.81
N ALA A 52 15.19 -22.03 26.79
CA ALA A 52 15.94 -23.13 26.20
C ALA A 52 17.15 -22.58 25.42
N ALA A 53 18.22 -23.36 25.38
CA ALA A 53 19.35 -23.01 24.50
C ALA A 53 18.97 -23.18 23.00
N GLU A 54 18.23 -24.24 22.69
CA GLU A 54 17.78 -24.58 21.35
C GLU A 54 16.46 -25.33 21.40
N ILE A 55 15.57 -24.98 20.47
CA ILE A 55 14.38 -25.76 20.11
C ILE A 55 14.48 -26.06 18.62
N SER A 56 14.38 -27.33 18.21
CA SER A 56 14.46 -27.71 16.81
C SER A 56 13.38 -28.72 16.42
N ALA A 57 12.97 -28.67 15.15
CA ALA A 57 12.00 -29.56 14.57
C ALA A 57 12.38 -29.90 13.12
N PRO A 58 12.23 -31.16 12.67
CA PRO A 58 12.48 -31.55 11.28
C PRO A 58 11.45 -30.89 10.33
N SER A 59 10.24 -30.68 10.82
CA SER A 59 9.20 -29.98 10.04
C SER A 59 8.15 -29.33 10.95
N LEU A 60 7.48 -28.32 10.39
CA LEU A 60 6.32 -27.65 10.95
C LEU A 60 5.31 -27.49 9.80
N VAL A 61 4.11 -27.99 9.99
CA VAL A 61 3.02 -27.92 9.02
C VAL A 61 1.97 -26.96 9.54
N MET A 62 1.63 -25.95 8.74
CA MET A 62 0.54 -25.02 8.98
C MET A 62 -0.55 -25.27 7.95
N GLU A 63 -1.75 -25.52 8.41
CA GLU A 63 -2.94 -25.63 7.57
C GLU A 63 -3.87 -24.44 7.85
N GLN A 64 -4.28 -23.76 6.80
CA GLN A 64 -5.23 -22.64 6.86
C GLN A 64 -6.38 -22.90 5.92
N SER A 65 -7.61 -22.70 6.38
CA SER A 65 -8.83 -22.90 5.60
C SER A 65 -9.51 -21.55 5.32
N PHE A 66 -9.70 -21.22 4.03
CA PHE A 66 -10.37 -20.02 3.55
C PHE A 66 -11.57 -20.45 2.67
N GLY A 67 -12.74 -20.63 3.28
CA GLY A 67 -13.89 -21.19 2.57
C GLY A 67 -13.58 -22.58 1.99
N PRO A 68 -13.75 -22.80 0.67
CA PRO A 68 -13.45 -24.08 0.02
C PRO A 68 -11.95 -24.32 -0.20
N GLN A 69 -11.11 -23.30 -0.02
CA GLN A 69 -9.67 -23.41 -0.24
C GLN A 69 -8.94 -23.80 1.04
N LYS A 70 -7.94 -24.66 0.90
CA LYS A 70 -7.04 -25.06 1.96
C LYS A 70 -5.60 -24.78 1.54
N GLN A 71 -4.92 -23.95 2.33
CA GLN A 71 -3.48 -23.71 2.17
C GLN A 71 -2.72 -24.56 3.19
N ILE A 72 -1.72 -25.28 2.71
CA ILE A 72 -0.80 -26.08 3.52
C ILE A 72 0.59 -25.50 3.31
N THR A 73 1.18 -24.96 4.36
CA THR A 73 2.57 -24.47 4.36
C THR A 73 3.41 -25.39 5.23
N THR A 74 4.49 -25.95 4.67
CA THR A 74 5.40 -26.81 5.40
C THR A 74 6.77 -26.16 5.44
N TYR A 75 7.29 -25.91 6.64
CA TYR A 75 8.68 -25.54 6.86
C TYR A 75 9.50 -26.76 7.28
N ARG A 76 10.80 -26.77 6.92
CA ARG A 76 11.72 -27.89 7.16
C ARG A 76 12.99 -27.40 7.85
N ASP A 77 13.58 -28.26 8.66
CA ASP A 77 14.84 -28.02 9.40
C ASP A 77 14.76 -26.72 10.20
N ILE A 78 13.77 -26.65 11.09
CA ILE A 78 13.49 -25.47 11.88
C ILE A 78 14.38 -25.51 13.12
N ARG A 79 14.96 -24.35 13.44
CA ARG A 79 15.76 -24.14 14.63
C ARG A 79 15.50 -22.78 15.24
N PHE A 80 15.24 -22.77 16.53
CA PHE A 80 15.17 -21.57 17.37
C PHE A 80 16.30 -21.64 18.38
N SER A 81 17.00 -20.55 18.62
CA SER A 81 18.15 -20.51 19.54
C SER A 81 18.11 -19.30 20.49
N GLU A 82 18.77 -19.44 21.61
CA GLU A 82 18.86 -18.39 22.62
C GLU A 82 17.49 -17.94 23.12
N ILE A 83 16.68 -18.88 23.60
CA ILE A 83 15.34 -18.61 24.11
C ILE A 83 15.44 -18.30 25.60
N ARG A 84 14.99 -17.11 25.99
CA ARG A 84 14.98 -16.66 27.39
C ARG A 84 13.65 -15.99 27.71
N GLU A 85 12.94 -16.50 28.71
CA GLU A 85 11.67 -15.91 29.17
C GLU A 85 10.68 -15.62 28.04
N GLY A 86 10.54 -16.56 27.10
CA GLY A 86 9.66 -16.43 25.94
C GLY A 86 10.17 -15.53 24.81
N LYS A 87 11.37 -14.97 24.92
CA LYS A 87 12.03 -14.20 23.86
C LYS A 87 13.01 -15.07 23.10
N ILE A 88 12.86 -15.12 21.78
CA ILE A 88 13.69 -15.90 20.88
C ILE A 88 14.64 -14.97 20.15
N THR A 89 15.95 -15.11 20.37
CA THR A 89 16.94 -14.24 19.74
C THR A 89 17.04 -14.53 18.25
N ARG A 90 17.06 -15.81 17.84
CA ARG A 90 17.20 -16.22 16.44
C ARG A 90 16.34 -17.44 16.12
N GLY A 91 15.81 -17.44 14.91
CA GLY A 91 15.13 -18.60 14.35
C GLY A 91 15.38 -18.71 12.86
N GLU A 92 15.41 -19.95 12.35
CA GLU A 92 15.53 -20.22 10.94
C GLU A 92 14.75 -21.47 10.52
N ALA A 93 14.32 -21.50 9.29
CA ALA A 93 13.89 -22.70 8.57
C ALA A 93 14.66 -22.74 7.25
N LYS A 94 15.28 -23.87 6.93
CA LYS A 94 16.15 -23.95 5.73
C LYS A 94 15.38 -23.93 4.44
N ALA A 95 14.18 -24.47 4.44
CA ALA A 95 13.31 -24.53 3.28
C ALA A 95 11.84 -24.64 3.70
N GLY A 96 10.95 -24.38 2.77
CA GLY A 96 9.52 -24.60 2.94
C GLY A 96 8.83 -24.88 1.63
N SER A 97 7.56 -25.24 1.72
CA SER A 97 6.68 -25.42 0.56
C SER A 97 5.28 -24.93 0.89
N ILE A 98 4.58 -24.44 -0.13
CA ILE A 98 3.18 -24.04 -0.07
C ILE A 98 2.41 -24.91 -1.04
N LYS A 99 1.24 -25.38 -0.61
CA LYS A 99 0.27 -26.09 -1.45
C LYS A 99 -1.10 -25.48 -1.19
N VAL A 100 -1.79 -25.09 -2.27
CA VAL A 100 -3.16 -24.59 -2.17
C VAL A 100 -4.08 -25.58 -2.89
N GLU A 101 -5.06 -26.11 -2.17
CA GLU A 101 -6.07 -27.04 -2.64
C GLU A 101 -7.44 -26.35 -2.70
N GLY A 102 -8.33 -26.84 -3.55
CA GLY A 102 -9.69 -26.29 -3.69
C GLY A 102 -9.77 -24.97 -4.48
N SER A 103 -8.70 -24.56 -5.14
CA SER A 103 -8.74 -23.41 -6.05
C SER A 103 -9.45 -23.76 -7.35
N THR A 104 -10.29 -22.86 -7.86
CA THR A 104 -10.94 -22.97 -9.17
C THR A 104 -9.96 -22.95 -10.34
N SER A 105 -8.74 -22.46 -10.11
CA SER A 105 -7.66 -22.39 -11.10
C SER A 105 -6.73 -23.59 -11.10
N GLY A 106 -7.09 -24.66 -10.37
CA GLY A 106 -6.28 -25.85 -10.21
C GLY A 106 -5.43 -25.85 -8.94
N GLN A 107 -4.56 -26.84 -8.83
CA GLN A 107 -3.64 -26.96 -7.71
C GLN A 107 -2.50 -25.97 -7.86
N MET A 108 -2.22 -25.19 -6.81
CA MET A 108 -1.08 -24.29 -6.77
C MET A 108 -0.01 -24.86 -5.82
N ASN A 109 1.25 -24.81 -6.25
CA ASN A 109 2.38 -25.29 -5.46
C ASN A 109 3.47 -24.22 -5.44
N GLY A 110 4.20 -24.14 -4.34
CA GLY A 110 5.29 -23.20 -4.20
C GLY A 110 6.43 -23.73 -3.34
N GLU A 111 7.58 -23.15 -3.54
CA GLU A 111 8.78 -23.37 -2.73
C GLU A 111 9.16 -22.10 -2.03
N ILE A 112 9.55 -22.23 -0.76
CA ILE A 112 10.08 -21.18 0.07
C ILE A 112 11.54 -21.52 0.34
N LEU A 113 12.44 -20.60 0.03
CA LEU A 113 13.84 -20.75 0.39
C LEU A 113 14.02 -20.46 1.89
N ARG A 114 15.27 -20.38 2.34
CA ARG A 114 15.56 -20.13 3.75
C ARG A 114 14.79 -18.93 4.27
N THR A 115 14.14 -19.12 5.41
CA THR A 115 13.48 -18.06 6.18
C THR A 115 14.20 -17.94 7.52
N SER A 116 14.54 -16.73 7.94
CA SER A 116 15.15 -16.45 9.22
C SER A 116 14.44 -15.30 9.91
N PHE A 117 14.47 -15.30 11.24
CA PHE A 117 13.99 -14.17 12.02
C PHE A 117 14.88 -13.90 13.23
N GLU A 118 14.84 -12.68 13.73
CA GLU A 118 15.57 -12.20 14.88
C GLU A 118 14.63 -11.42 15.80
N GLY A 119 14.80 -11.63 17.11
CA GLY A 119 14.13 -10.83 18.11
C GLY A 119 12.62 -11.07 18.22
N LEU A 120 12.15 -12.33 18.17
CA LEU A 120 10.74 -12.67 18.37
C LEU A 120 10.38 -12.72 19.86
N ASP A 121 9.40 -11.92 20.28
CA ASP A 121 8.90 -11.85 21.66
C ASP A 121 7.51 -12.51 21.78
N LEU A 122 7.49 -13.78 22.21
CA LEU A 122 6.25 -14.54 22.43
C LEU A 122 5.44 -14.00 23.62
N THR A 123 6.09 -13.36 24.58
CA THR A 123 5.39 -12.75 25.73
C THR A 123 4.62 -11.51 25.29
N GLN A 124 5.19 -10.72 24.38
CA GLN A 124 4.51 -9.57 23.81
C GLN A 124 3.34 -10.01 22.91
N ILE A 125 3.51 -11.07 22.12
CA ILE A 125 2.40 -11.66 21.35
C ILE A 125 1.27 -12.09 22.31
N ALA A 126 1.58 -12.88 23.34
CA ALA A 126 0.60 -13.34 24.31
C ALA A 126 -0.14 -12.17 24.98
N ARG A 127 0.60 -11.12 25.34
CA ARG A 127 0.06 -9.90 25.96
C ARG A 127 -0.94 -9.20 25.02
N VAL A 128 -0.55 -8.94 23.79
CA VAL A 128 -1.41 -8.26 22.81
C VAL A 128 -2.68 -9.07 22.50
N PHE A 129 -2.57 -10.40 22.47
CA PHE A 129 -3.70 -11.28 22.16
C PHE A 129 -4.67 -11.51 23.33
N ALA A 130 -4.19 -11.43 24.58
CA ALA A 130 -4.97 -11.80 25.75
C ALA A 130 -5.33 -10.64 26.69
N ASP A 131 -4.51 -9.59 26.74
CA ASP A 131 -4.70 -8.48 27.66
C ASP A 131 -5.45 -7.33 26.97
N LYS A 132 -6.01 -6.45 27.79
CA LYS A 132 -6.61 -5.18 27.37
C LYS A 132 -5.98 -4.02 28.13
N ALA A 133 -5.88 -2.87 27.48
CA ALA A 133 -5.38 -1.65 28.11
C ALA A 133 -6.34 -1.16 29.21
N ALA A 134 -5.80 -0.52 30.22
CA ALA A 134 -6.63 0.16 31.22
C ALA A 134 -7.43 1.30 30.54
N PRO A 135 -8.67 1.55 30.99
CA PRO A 135 -9.52 2.59 30.38
C PRO A 135 -8.80 3.95 30.34
N GLY A 136 -8.81 4.58 29.16
CA GLY A 136 -8.18 5.89 28.95
C GLY A 136 -6.66 5.88 28.84
N THR A 137 -6.03 4.71 28.79
CA THR A 137 -4.57 4.58 28.57
C THR A 137 -4.26 4.15 27.14
N GLU A 138 -3.12 4.59 26.64
CA GLU A 138 -2.60 4.23 25.34
C GLU A 138 -1.18 3.67 25.52
N PRO A 139 -1.04 2.32 25.70
CA PRO A 139 0.25 1.69 25.88
C PRO A 139 1.18 1.93 24.71
N ALA A 140 2.47 2.08 24.97
CA ALA A 140 3.47 2.26 23.93
C ALA A 140 3.59 1.00 23.04
N MET A 141 3.88 1.21 21.75
CA MET A 141 4.23 0.14 20.83
C MET A 141 5.48 -0.60 21.31
N GLN A 142 5.40 -1.93 21.36
CA GLN A 142 6.50 -2.81 21.76
C GLN A 142 6.87 -3.72 20.59
N THR A 143 8.17 -3.99 20.43
CA THR A 143 8.66 -4.87 19.37
C THR A 143 8.13 -6.29 19.58
N VAL A 144 7.47 -6.84 18.57
CA VAL A 144 7.03 -8.23 18.48
C VAL A 144 8.12 -9.08 17.81
N PHE A 145 8.70 -8.56 16.73
CA PHE A 145 9.91 -9.11 16.14
C PHE A 145 10.78 -8.00 15.54
N GLY A 146 12.10 -8.20 15.60
CA GLY A 146 13.07 -7.24 15.08
C GLY A 146 13.23 -7.36 13.56
N ARG A 147 13.38 -8.61 13.04
CA ARG A 147 13.62 -8.85 11.63
C ARG A 147 13.13 -10.23 11.20
N ILE A 148 12.50 -10.28 10.03
CA ILE A 148 12.23 -11.51 9.28
C ILE A 148 12.85 -11.34 7.90
N GLU A 149 13.62 -12.34 7.44
CA GLU A 149 14.17 -12.41 6.10
C GLU A 149 13.81 -13.72 5.42
N GLN A 150 13.59 -13.66 4.13
CA GLN A 150 13.35 -14.78 3.26
C GLN A 150 14.24 -14.66 2.03
N ASP A 151 14.98 -15.71 1.71
CA ASP A 151 15.96 -15.68 0.61
C ASP A 151 15.30 -15.82 -0.77
N GLY A 152 14.00 -16.10 -0.80
CA GLY A 152 13.17 -16.11 -2.00
C GLY A 152 12.03 -17.11 -1.92
N TYR A 153 11.10 -17.00 -2.88
CA TYR A 153 10.03 -17.95 -3.07
C TYR A 153 9.65 -18.09 -4.54
N THR A 154 9.05 -19.23 -4.88
CA THR A 154 8.40 -19.46 -6.16
C THR A 154 7.01 -20.01 -5.92
N LEU A 155 6.05 -19.60 -6.73
CA LEU A 155 4.68 -20.08 -6.69
C LEU A 155 4.23 -20.42 -8.12
N ASP A 156 3.91 -21.67 -8.35
CA ASP A 156 3.30 -22.16 -9.57
C ASP A 156 1.78 -22.07 -9.41
N LEU A 157 1.13 -21.28 -10.26
CA LEU A 157 -0.30 -21.05 -10.27
C LEU A 157 -1.05 -21.96 -11.27
N GLY A 158 -0.41 -23.03 -11.70
CA GLY A 158 -0.94 -23.95 -12.70
C GLY A 158 -1.09 -23.26 -14.07
N GLU A 159 -2.29 -23.33 -14.64
CA GLU A 159 -2.55 -22.71 -15.96
C GLU A 159 -2.43 -21.19 -15.98
N LEU A 160 -2.55 -20.55 -14.83
CA LEU A 160 -2.44 -19.08 -14.72
C LEU A 160 -0.99 -18.59 -14.81
N GLY A 161 0.01 -19.46 -14.60
CA GLY A 161 1.41 -19.10 -14.75
C GLY A 161 2.25 -19.25 -13.47
N LYS A 162 3.28 -18.43 -13.33
CA LYS A 162 4.27 -18.54 -12.26
C LYS A 162 4.63 -17.17 -11.68
N VAL A 163 4.80 -17.13 -10.37
CA VAL A 163 5.31 -15.97 -9.63
C VAL A 163 6.57 -16.38 -8.88
N SER A 164 7.58 -15.54 -8.90
CA SER A 164 8.77 -15.70 -8.07
C SER A 164 9.21 -14.38 -7.49
N ALA A 165 9.85 -14.44 -6.35
CA ALA A 165 10.55 -13.30 -5.77
C ALA A 165 11.91 -13.75 -5.23
N GLY A 166 12.83 -12.83 -5.26
CA GLY A 166 14.09 -12.96 -4.57
C GLY A 166 13.97 -12.65 -3.08
N LYS A 167 14.92 -11.90 -2.56
CA LYS A 167 14.98 -11.61 -1.12
C LYS A 167 13.80 -10.73 -0.67
N ALA A 168 13.16 -11.14 0.43
CA ALA A 168 12.18 -10.33 1.15
C ALA A 168 12.63 -10.10 2.59
N ALA A 169 12.34 -8.92 3.13
CA ALA A 169 12.64 -8.59 4.53
C ALA A 169 11.52 -7.73 5.12
N LEU A 170 11.24 -7.98 6.41
CA LEU A 170 10.34 -7.16 7.23
C LEU A 170 11.06 -6.86 8.53
N ARG A 171 11.02 -5.60 9.00
CA ARG A 171 11.79 -5.12 10.14
C ARG A 171 10.95 -4.30 11.09
N ASN A 172 11.29 -4.43 12.40
CA ASN A 172 10.72 -3.60 13.46
C ASN A 172 9.19 -3.65 13.55
N PHE A 173 8.61 -4.84 13.36
CA PHE A 173 7.17 -4.99 13.60
C PHE A 173 6.88 -4.85 15.09
N LYS A 174 5.98 -3.94 15.42
CA LYS A 174 5.57 -3.64 16.80
C LYS A 174 4.07 -3.80 16.95
N ALA A 175 3.65 -4.09 18.16
CA ALA A 175 2.24 -4.09 18.54
C ALA A 175 2.07 -3.57 19.96
N ARG A 176 0.88 -3.08 20.26
CA ARG A 176 0.49 -2.66 21.61
C ARG A 176 -0.81 -3.31 22.04
N VAL A 177 -1.00 -3.38 23.34
CA VAL A 177 -2.27 -3.81 23.93
C VAL A 177 -3.33 -2.74 23.60
N GLY A 178 -4.40 -3.17 23.00
CA GLY A 178 -5.54 -2.31 22.64
C GLY A 178 -6.59 -2.23 23.74
N ASN A 179 -7.68 -1.52 23.48
CA ASN A 179 -8.82 -1.43 24.41
C ASN A 179 -9.59 -2.76 24.56
N GLU A 180 -9.36 -3.69 23.65
CA GLU A 180 -9.80 -5.09 23.70
C GLU A 180 -8.66 -6.00 23.28
N PRO A 181 -8.64 -7.28 23.73
CA PRO A 181 -7.66 -8.25 23.29
C PRO A 181 -7.67 -8.42 21.78
N MET A 182 -6.47 -8.47 21.16
CA MET A 182 -6.34 -8.65 19.69
C MET A 182 -7.07 -9.92 19.22
N GLY A 183 -7.09 -10.98 20.03
CA GLY A 183 -7.80 -12.22 19.69
C GLY A 183 -9.31 -12.00 19.55
N GLU A 184 -9.92 -11.24 20.45
CA GLU A 184 -11.36 -10.89 20.41
C GLU A 184 -11.65 -9.94 19.23
N LEU A 185 -10.80 -8.93 19.02
CA LEU A 185 -10.89 -8.01 17.90
C LEU A 185 -10.87 -8.72 16.55
N MET A 186 -9.93 -9.63 16.36
CA MET A 186 -9.82 -10.45 15.14
C MET A 186 -11.04 -11.35 14.92
N ALA A 187 -11.52 -12.01 15.98
CA ALA A 187 -12.74 -12.84 15.92
C ALA A 187 -13.95 -12.00 15.51
N ARG A 188 -14.09 -10.81 16.07
CA ARG A 188 -15.18 -9.87 15.73
C ARG A 188 -15.12 -9.41 14.27
N ILE A 189 -13.95 -9.06 13.75
CA ILE A 189 -13.76 -8.70 12.33
C ILE A 189 -14.18 -9.85 11.41
N VAL A 190 -13.79 -11.09 11.75
CA VAL A 190 -14.18 -12.28 10.97
C VAL A 190 -15.70 -12.47 10.99
N THR A 191 -16.33 -12.37 12.16
CA THR A 191 -17.80 -12.53 12.29
C THR A 191 -18.55 -11.47 11.48
N LEU A 192 -18.18 -10.20 11.62
CA LEU A 192 -18.80 -9.10 10.85
C LEU A 192 -18.60 -9.28 9.34
N GLY A 193 -17.46 -9.79 8.91
CA GLY A 193 -17.19 -10.12 7.51
C GLY A 193 -18.08 -11.25 6.98
N GLU A 194 -18.27 -12.32 7.76
CA GLU A 194 -19.15 -13.44 7.40
C GLU A 194 -20.63 -12.99 7.35
N GLU A 195 -21.07 -12.12 8.24
CA GLU A 195 -22.42 -11.54 8.22
C GLU A 195 -22.63 -10.66 6.98
N SER A 196 -21.67 -9.81 6.63
CA SER A 196 -21.72 -9.00 5.40
C SER A 196 -21.77 -9.87 4.14
N GLU A 197 -21.00 -10.95 4.09
CA GLU A 197 -21.01 -11.88 2.95
C GLU A 197 -22.35 -12.63 2.83
N LYS A 198 -22.96 -13.06 3.95
CA LYS A 198 -24.27 -13.70 3.97
C LYS A 198 -25.34 -12.75 3.47
N ALA A 199 -25.35 -11.50 3.97
CA ALA A 199 -26.29 -10.47 3.54
C ALA A 199 -26.16 -10.16 2.03
N ALA A 200 -24.92 -10.07 1.50
CA ALA A 200 -24.70 -9.83 0.09
C ALA A 200 -25.13 -10.99 -0.84
N LYS A 201 -25.13 -12.23 -0.33
CA LYS A 201 -25.57 -13.42 -1.09
C LYS A 201 -27.07 -13.64 -1.09
N ASP A 202 -27.79 -13.11 -0.10
CA ASP A 202 -29.24 -13.21 -0.02
C ASP A 202 -29.91 -12.10 -0.85
N LEU A 203 -30.01 -12.34 -2.16
CA LEU A 203 -30.64 -11.43 -3.12
C LEU A 203 -32.13 -11.11 -2.82
N ASN A 204 -32.76 -11.87 -1.92
CA ASN A 204 -34.17 -11.68 -1.52
C ASN A 204 -34.32 -10.98 -0.15
N SER A 205 -33.26 -10.86 0.63
CA SER A 205 -33.30 -10.13 1.89
C SER A 205 -33.21 -8.62 1.63
N LYS A 206 -34.27 -7.93 1.89
CA LYS A 206 -34.21 -6.49 2.13
C LYS A 206 -33.77 -6.30 3.58
N GLU A 207 -32.45 -6.42 3.81
CA GLU A 207 -31.90 -6.11 5.13
C GLU A 207 -32.27 -4.66 5.48
N ASP A 208 -32.64 -4.43 6.72
CA ASP A 208 -32.93 -3.07 7.21
C ASP A 208 -31.66 -2.21 7.03
N PRO A 209 -31.72 -1.06 6.34
CA PRO A 209 -30.60 -0.16 6.18
C PRO A 209 -29.90 0.19 7.49
N ALA A 210 -30.64 0.30 8.61
CA ALA A 210 -30.08 0.58 9.91
C ALA A 210 -29.18 -0.57 10.44
N ILE A 211 -29.51 -1.82 10.13
CA ILE A 211 -28.69 -2.98 10.51
C ILE A 211 -27.39 -2.99 9.70
N THR A 212 -27.49 -2.74 8.39
CA THR A 212 -26.32 -2.64 7.51
C THR A 212 -25.37 -1.54 7.96
N GLU A 213 -25.90 -0.35 8.22
CA GLU A 213 -25.12 0.80 8.69
C GLU A 213 -24.44 0.53 10.04
N ALA A 214 -25.16 -0.07 10.99
CA ALA A 214 -24.60 -0.43 12.29
C ALA A 214 -23.46 -1.45 12.17
N ARG A 215 -23.61 -2.45 11.29
CA ARG A 215 -22.57 -3.46 11.02
C ARG A 215 -21.33 -2.82 10.36
N ASP A 216 -21.52 -1.98 9.35
CA ASP A 216 -20.44 -1.31 8.64
C ASP A 216 -19.67 -0.37 9.58
N ARG A 217 -20.37 0.34 10.45
CA ARG A 217 -19.78 1.16 11.50
C ARG A 217 -18.95 0.32 12.48
N GLN A 218 -19.47 -0.82 12.93
CA GLN A 218 -18.72 -1.73 13.82
C GLN A 218 -17.49 -2.31 13.13
N MET A 219 -17.60 -2.69 11.86
CA MET A 219 -16.47 -3.16 11.06
C MET A 219 -15.39 -2.08 10.96
N LEU A 220 -15.78 -0.84 10.63
CA LEU A 220 -14.83 0.27 10.51
C LEU A 220 -14.13 0.58 11.84
N LEU A 221 -14.87 0.61 12.95
CA LEU A 221 -14.28 0.78 14.29
C LEU A 221 -13.31 -0.34 14.65
N ALA A 222 -13.65 -1.59 14.31
CA ALA A 222 -12.76 -2.72 14.55
C ALA A 222 -11.49 -2.65 13.70
N MET A 223 -11.59 -2.26 12.42
CA MET A 223 -10.44 -2.04 11.54
C MET A 223 -9.54 -0.91 12.04
N LEU A 224 -10.12 0.20 12.52
CA LEU A 224 -9.36 1.31 13.11
C LEU A 224 -8.64 0.86 14.40
N ALA A 225 -9.28 0.05 15.23
CA ALA A 225 -8.66 -0.49 16.44
C ALA A 225 -7.49 -1.43 16.10
N LEU A 226 -7.64 -2.27 15.08
CA LEU A 226 -6.56 -3.13 14.58
C LEU A 226 -5.39 -2.29 14.05
N PHE A 227 -5.67 -1.28 13.21
CA PHE A 227 -4.65 -0.39 12.66
C PHE A 227 -3.85 0.31 13.75
N ASP A 228 -4.50 0.77 14.82
CA ASP A 228 -3.82 1.39 15.96
C ASP A 228 -3.00 0.46 16.82
N SER A 229 -3.32 -0.83 16.78
CA SER A 229 -2.66 -1.82 17.63
C SER A 229 -1.36 -2.34 17.04
N VAL A 230 -1.04 -2.01 15.77
CA VAL A 230 0.13 -2.53 15.07
C VAL A 230 0.92 -1.44 14.34
N ASP A 231 2.24 -1.59 14.32
CA ASP A 231 3.17 -0.82 13.50
C ASP A 231 3.97 -1.82 12.65
N TYR A 232 3.75 -1.78 11.34
CA TYR A 232 4.39 -2.71 10.41
C TYR A 232 5.89 -2.44 10.21
N GLY A 233 6.44 -1.35 10.77
CA GLY A 233 7.84 -0.99 10.64
C GLY A 233 8.22 -0.68 9.20
N SER A 234 9.16 -1.46 8.65
CA SER A 234 9.61 -1.32 7.27
C SER A 234 9.79 -2.69 6.60
N GLY A 235 9.71 -2.69 5.28
CA GLY A 235 9.91 -3.92 4.52
C GLY A 235 10.31 -3.68 3.08
N GLU A 236 10.93 -4.71 2.51
CA GLU A 236 11.25 -4.74 1.09
C GLU A 236 11.13 -6.14 0.51
N ILE A 237 10.83 -6.21 -0.76
CA ILE A 237 10.91 -7.41 -1.59
C ILE A 237 11.64 -7.07 -2.89
N ARG A 238 12.51 -7.98 -3.35
CA ARG A 238 13.37 -7.77 -4.51
C ARG A 238 13.16 -8.84 -5.56
N ASP A 239 13.47 -8.49 -6.81
CA ASP A 239 13.52 -9.40 -7.94
C ASP A 239 12.21 -10.18 -8.14
N VAL A 240 11.08 -9.46 -8.08
CA VAL A 240 9.75 -10.05 -8.31
C VAL A 240 9.55 -10.25 -9.81
N VAL A 241 9.21 -11.48 -10.18
CA VAL A 241 8.88 -11.86 -11.56
C VAL A 241 7.52 -12.56 -11.56
N MET A 242 6.61 -12.07 -12.39
CA MET A 242 5.29 -12.63 -12.58
C MET A 242 5.12 -12.93 -14.08
N ALA A 243 5.13 -14.21 -14.45
CA ALA A 243 4.84 -14.68 -15.79
C ALA A 243 3.46 -15.35 -15.74
N VAL A 244 2.42 -14.58 -16.02
CA VAL A 244 1.02 -14.99 -15.83
C VAL A 244 0.20 -14.81 -17.11
N LYS A 245 -0.96 -15.41 -17.16
CA LYS A 245 -1.92 -15.20 -18.26
C LYS A 245 -3.08 -14.35 -17.77
N THR A 246 -3.62 -13.53 -18.66
CA THR A 246 -4.84 -12.78 -18.36
C THR A 246 -5.98 -13.75 -18.02
N PRO A 247 -6.89 -13.39 -17.10
CA PRO A 247 -8.07 -14.19 -16.85
C PRO A 247 -8.87 -14.41 -18.15
N PRO A 248 -9.41 -15.61 -18.37
CA PRO A 248 -10.19 -15.90 -19.56
C PRO A 248 -11.42 -15.00 -19.61
N LYS A 249 -11.56 -14.22 -20.69
CA LYS A 249 -12.77 -13.46 -21.00
C LYS A 249 -13.61 -14.26 -22.01
N PRO A 250 -14.96 -14.14 -21.98
CA PRO A 250 -15.80 -14.79 -22.96
C PRO A 250 -15.38 -14.43 -24.39
N GLY A 251 -15.00 -15.43 -25.20
CA GLY A 251 -14.58 -15.26 -26.58
C GLY A 251 -13.13 -14.80 -26.82
N ALA A 252 -12.33 -14.57 -25.78
CA ALA A 252 -10.91 -14.23 -25.91
C ALA A 252 -10.02 -15.34 -25.35
N LYS A 253 -8.88 -15.59 -25.99
CA LYS A 253 -7.85 -16.48 -25.44
C LYS A 253 -7.06 -15.73 -24.38
N PRO A 254 -6.66 -16.41 -23.26
CA PRO A 254 -5.74 -15.83 -22.29
C PRO A 254 -4.42 -15.44 -22.96
N GLU A 255 -3.98 -14.21 -22.72
CA GLU A 255 -2.73 -13.69 -23.24
C GLU A 255 -1.65 -13.70 -22.15
N PRO A 256 -0.38 -14.01 -22.51
CA PRO A 256 0.71 -13.93 -21.56
C PRO A 256 0.97 -12.47 -21.15
N VAL A 257 1.27 -12.30 -19.85
CA VAL A 257 1.67 -11.02 -19.25
C VAL A 257 2.90 -11.28 -18.39
N ASP A 258 3.99 -10.63 -18.72
CA ASP A 258 5.23 -10.63 -17.96
C ASP A 258 5.37 -9.32 -17.19
N LEU A 259 5.51 -9.40 -15.87
CA LEU A 259 5.79 -8.28 -14.98
C LEU A 259 7.08 -8.56 -14.21
N ARG A 260 7.91 -7.55 -14.08
CA ARG A 260 9.16 -7.63 -13.29
C ARG A 260 9.32 -6.36 -12.47
N PHE A 261 9.69 -6.53 -11.21
CA PHE A 261 10.03 -5.43 -10.32
C PHE A 261 11.42 -5.72 -9.73
N SER A 262 12.31 -4.76 -9.79
CA SER A 262 13.60 -4.93 -9.11
C SER A 262 13.48 -4.79 -7.60
N ARG A 263 12.59 -3.90 -7.12
CA ARG A 263 12.37 -3.66 -5.69
C ARG A 263 10.99 -3.05 -5.45
N ILE A 264 10.36 -3.51 -4.38
CA ILE A 264 9.20 -2.86 -3.74
C ILE A 264 9.55 -2.70 -2.27
N ALA A 265 9.37 -1.51 -1.72
CA ALA A 265 9.68 -1.24 -0.31
C ALA A 265 8.67 -0.29 0.32
N PHE A 266 8.55 -0.36 1.64
CA PHE A 266 7.71 0.52 2.44
C PHE A 266 8.35 0.87 3.79
N GLY A 267 7.86 1.94 4.40
CA GLY A 267 8.30 2.40 5.72
C GLY A 267 9.69 3.05 5.68
N GLU A 268 10.53 2.73 6.66
CA GLU A 268 11.88 3.34 6.80
C GLU A 268 12.86 2.95 5.68
N ASP A 269 12.56 1.90 4.92
CA ASP A 269 13.37 1.48 3.77
C ASP A 269 13.12 2.34 2.51
N THR A 270 12.29 3.37 2.62
CA THR A 270 12.04 4.36 1.57
C THR A 270 12.84 5.64 1.82
N PRO A 271 13.04 6.52 0.80
CA PRO A 271 13.77 7.78 0.97
C PRO A 271 13.17 8.72 2.02
N GLU A 272 11.86 8.63 2.23
CA GLU A 272 11.13 9.38 3.26
C GLU A 272 10.33 8.38 4.11
N LYS A 273 10.39 8.51 5.44
CA LYS A 273 9.61 7.68 6.37
C LYS A 273 8.12 7.74 6.01
N SER A 274 7.40 6.66 6.26
CA SER A 274 6.00 6.51 5.86
C SER A 274 5.79 6.51 4.35
N GLY A 275 6.74 5.94 3.61
CA GLY A 275 6.68 5.87 2.17
C GLY A 275 6.39 4.47 1.65
N PHE A 276 6.08 4.46 0.34
CA PHE A 276 6.06 3.27 -0.50
C PHE A 276 6.82 3.57 -1.78
N VAL A 277 7.65 2.65 -2.22
CA VAL A 277 8.39 2.77 -3.49
C VAL A 277 8.39 1.46 -4.25
N MET A 278 8.24 1.57 -5.55
CA MET A 278 8.38 0.49 -6.54
C MET A 278 9.45 0.91 -7.55
N GLU A 279 10.43 0.06 -7.80
CA GLU A 279 11.56 0.35 -8.66
C GLU A 279 11.72 -0.73 -9.74
N GLY A 280 12.13 -0.29 -10.93
CA GLY A 280 12.49 -1.16 -12.03
C GLY A 280 11.33 -2.00 -12.57
N LEU A 281 10.10 -1.46 -12.56
CA LEU A 281 8.97 -2.13 -13.20
C LEU A 281 9.25 -2.25 -14.71
N LYS A 282 9.13 -3.47 -15.23
CA LYS A 282 9.03 -3.78 -16.65
C LYS A 282 7.80 -4.64 -16.88
N PHE A 283 7.09 -4.38 -17.94
CA PHE A 283 5.91 -5.17 -18.30
C PHE A 283 5.86 -5.40 -19.81
N GLU A 284 5.34 -6.57 -20.16
CA GLU A 284 5.07 -6.96 -21.55
C GLU A 284 3.80 -7.80 -21.59
N GLY A 285 2.88 -7.47 -22.50
CA GLY A 285 1.62 -8.18 -22.66
C GLY A 285 0.69 -7.46 -23.60
N GLY A 286 -0.23 -8.19 -24.25
CA GLY A 286 -1.21 -7.61 -25.17
C GLY A 286 -0.60 -6.88 -26.40
N GLY A 287 0.62 -7.28 -26.81
CA GLY A 287 1.37 -6.63 -27.89
C GLY A 287 2.03 -5.30 -27.50
N GLY A 288 1.87 -4.86 -26.26
CA GLY A 288 2.55 -3.69 -25.69
C GLY A 288 3.64 -4.04 -24.68
N LYS A 289 4.53 -3.10 -24.45
CA LYS A 289 5.58 -3.21 -23.44
C LYS A 289 5.88 -1.86 -22.82
N GLY A 290 6.44 -1.87 -21.62
CA GLY A 290 6.86 -0.64 -20.99
C GLY A 290 7.75 -0.85 -19.78
N SER A 291 8.24 0.27 -19.28
CA SER A 291 9.02 0.32 -18.06
C SER A 291 8.72 1.58 -17.24
N ILE A 292 8.89 1.46 -15.94
CA ILE A 292 8.87 2.58 -14.98
C ILE A 292 10.11 2.42 -14.11
N ALA A 293 11.02 3.39 -14.16
CA ALA A 293 12.23 3.31 -13.38
C ALA A 293 11.94 3.38 -11.88
N SER A 294 11.07 4.29 -11.47
CA SER A 294 10.61 4.38 -10.08
C SER A 294 9.22 5.01 -9.99
N ALA A 295 8.40 4.48 -9.09
CA ALA A 295 7.14 5.06 -8.64
C ALA A 295 7.11 5.05 -7.11
N GLY A 296 6.78 6.19 -6.50
CA GLY A 296 6.79 6.31 -5.04
C GLY A 296 5.72 7.25 -4.51
N TYR A 297 5.31 6.99 -3.27
CA TYR A 297 4.40 7.83 -2.49
C TYR A 297 4.98 7.96 -1.08
N PHE A 298 5.30 9.17 -0.64
CA PHE A 298 6.10 9.45 0.55
C PHE A 298 5.49 10.53 1.42
N GLY A 299 5.82 10.49 2.72
CA GLY A 299 5.49 11.57 3.67
C GLY A 299 3.99 11.80 3.87
N PHE A 300 3.14 10.84 3.53
CA PHE A 300 1.72 10.88 3.85
C PHE A 300 1.48 10.51 5.32
N SER A 301 0.37 10.98 5.90
CA SER A 301 -0.07 10.58 7.23
C SER A 301 -1.58 10.48 7.30
N LEU A 302 -2.07 9.36 7.81
CA LEU A 302 -3.48 9.11 8.07
C LEU A 302 -3.88 9.47 9.51
N GLU A 303 -2.95 9.91 10.34
CA GLU A 303 -3.17 10.15 11.78
C GLU A 303 -4.37 11.06 12.05
N ASN A 304 -4.40 12.23 11.40
CA ASN A 304 -5.52 13.16 11.55
C ASN A 304 -6.83 12.57 11.02
N THR A 305 -6.81 11.90 9.88
CA THR A 305 -7.97 11.25 9.28
C THR A 305 -8.57 10.20 10.22
N ILE A 306 -7.74 9.34 10.81
CA ILE A 306 -8.16 8.32 11.75
C ILE A 306 -8.75 8.94 13.00
N LYS A 307 -8.11 9.99 13.54
CA LYS A 307 -8.59 10.72 14.71
C LYS A 307 -9.97 11.35 14.47
N GLU A 308 -10.14 12.05 13.36
CA GLU A 308 -11.42 12.71 13.02
C GLU A 308 -12.52 11.68 12.68
N LEU A 309 -12.15 10.59 12.01
CA LEU A 309 -13.06 9.51 11.70
C LEU A 309 -13.60 8.83 12.98
N ARG A 310 -12.75 8.62 13.99
CA ARG A 310 -13.19 8.09 15.29
C ARG A 310 -14.16 9.02 16.01
N LYS A 311 -13.87 10.32 15.99
CA LYS A 311 -14.80 11.30 16.56
C LYS A 311 -16.16 11.22 15.88
N ALA A 312 -16.18 11.27 14.55
CA ALA A 312 -17.40 11.17 13.77
C ALA A 312 -18.18 9.88 14.04
N LEU A 313 -17.49 8.75 14.08
CA LEU A 313 -18.13 7.46 14.41
C LEU A 313 -18.59 7.35 15.87
N ALA A 314 -18.12 8.19 16.78
CA ALA A 314 -18.62 8.28 18.15
C ALA A 314 -19.88 9.15 18.26
N GLU A 315 -20.16 10.02 17.30
CA GLU A 315 -21.35 10.86 17.24
C GLU A 315 -22.55 10.03 16.78
N PRO A 316 -23.67 10.00 17.53
CA PRO A 316 -24.85 9.20 17.17
C PRO A 316 -25.50 9.62 15.85
N ASP A 317 -25.46 10.90 15.53
CA ASP A 317 -26.14 11.52 14.40
C ASP A 317 -25.17 11.86 13.24
N PHE A 318 -24.00 11.20 13.17
CA PHE A 318 -23.05 11.42 12.08
C PHE A 318 -23.66 11.04 10.73
N ASP A 319 -23.85 12.03 9.86
CA ASP A 319 -24.31 11.85 8.47
C ASP A 319 -23.20 12.25 7.49
N PRO A 320 -22.57 11.28 6.81
CA PRO A 320 -21.51 11.57 5.83
C PRO A 320 -21.95 12.49 4.68
N SER A 321 -23.24 12.56 4.38
CA SER A 321 -23.78 13.42 3.31
C SER A 321 -23.94 14.88 3.72
N ALA A 322 -24.11 15.14 5.02
CA ALA A 322 -24.30 16.48 5.60
C ALA A 322 -23.02 17.07 6.20
N ASP A 323 -22.03 16.24 6.48
CA ASP A 323 -20.79 16.65 7.15
C ASP A 323 -19.73 17.19 6.18
N ASP A 324 -18.82 17.99 6.72
CA ASP A 324 -17.66 18.46 5.97
C ASP A 324 -16.58 17.38 5.85
N LEU A 325 -16.60 16.63 4.76
CA LEU A 325 -15.68 15.54 4.50
C LEU A 325 -14.21 15.98 4.40
N ARG A 326 -13.92 17.27 4.29
CA ARG A 326 -12.54 17.80 4.22
C ARG A 326 -11.75 17.55 5.50
N ARG A 327 -12.41 17.44 6.67
CA ARG A 327 -11.76 17.08 7.94
C ARG A 327 -11.11 15.71 7.91
N PHE A 328 -11.54 14.82 7.00
CA PHE A 328 -10.98 13.48 6.82
C PHE A 328 -9.86 13.41 5.79
N ILE A 329 -9.50 14.52 5.12
CA ILE A 329 -8.43 14.51 4.13
C ILE A 329 -7.10 14.27 4.85
N PRO A 330 -6.35 13.21 4.46
CA PRO A 330 -5.05 12.91 5.04
C PRO A 330 -3.99 13.95 4.66
N LYS A 331 -2.88 13.97 5.37
CA LYS A 331 -1.69 14.65 4.88
C LYS A 331 -1.21 13.92 3.62
N LEU A 332 -1.25 14.59 2.46
CA LEU A 332 -1.10 13.95 1.16
C LEU A 332 0.34 13.58 0.81
N GLY A 333 1.35 14.33 1.29
CA GLY A 333 2.75 14.02 1.03
C GLY A 333 3.17 14.24 -0.42
N THR A 334 4.04 13.34 -0.93
CA THR A 334 4.66 13.45 -2.26
C THR A 334 4.40 12.21 -3.10
N ILE A 335 3.90 12.40 -4.31
CA ILE A 335 3.84 11.37 -5.36
C ILE A 335 4.97 11.65 -6.34
N ARG A 336 5.79 10.62 -6.67
CA ARG A 336 6.88 10.72 -7.66
C ARG A 336 6.86 9.54 -8.61
N LEU A 337 6.91 9.84 -9.90
CA LEU A 337 7.07 8.88 -10.98
C LEU A 337 8.29 9.28 -11.80
N SER A 338 9.10 8.33 -12.23
CA SER A 338 10.27 8.64 -13.05
C SER A 338 10.57 7.53 -14.08
N GLY A 339 11.11 7.95 -15.21
CA GLY A 339 11.60 7.07 -16.24
C GLY A 339 10.52 6.15 -16.82
N ILE A 340 9.35 6.70 -17.14
CA ILE A 340 8.28 5.94 -17.80
C ILE A 340 8.56 5.88 -19.30
N GLN A 341 8.49 4.68 -19.86
CA GLN A 341 8.52 4.42 -21.29
C GLN A 341 7.47 3.36 -21.62
N ILE A 342 6.55 3.66 -22.51
CA ILE A 342 5.47 2.77 -22.92
C ILE A 342 5.44 2.71 -24.44
N THR A 343 5.42 1.48 -24.97
CA THR A 343 5.21 1.20 -26.39
C THR A 343 3.92 0.38 -26.50
N ALA A 344 2.91 0.91 -27.19
CA ALA A 344 1.63 0.27 -27.36
C ALA A 344 1.28 0.09 -28.85
N PRO A 345 0.67 -1.04 -29.27
CA PRO A 345 0.23 -1.23 -30.63
C PRO A 345 -0.92 -0.28 -30.98
N GLN A 346 -0.91 0.24 -32.20
CA GLN A 346 -2.05 0.97 -32.73
C GLN A 346 -3.05 -0.01 -33.38
N GLN A 347 -4.32 0.14 -33.06
CA GLN A 347 -5.37 -0.59 -33.73
C GLN A 347 -5.69 0.10 -35.06
N GLY A 348 -5.26 -0.50 -36.17
CA GLY A 348 -5.64 -0.08 -37.53
C GLY A 348 -7.04 -0.54 -37.93
N LYS A 349 -7.55 -0.01 -39.02
CA LYS A 349 -8.79 -0.53 -39.64
C LYS A 349 -8.57 -1.99 -40.05
N ARG A 350 -9.58 -2.83 -39.86
CA ARG A 350 -9.53 -4.26 -40.24
C ARG A 350 -9.16 -4.41 -41.72
N GLY A 351 -8.02 -5.10 -41.99
CA GLY A 351 -7.49 -5.29 -43.35
C GLY A 351 -6.52 -4.21 -43.87
N ALA A 352 -6.23 -3.17 -43.07
CA ALA A 352 -5.18 -2.20 -43.38
C ALA A 352 -3.80 -2.68 -42.88
N ALA A 353 -2.74 -2.11 -43.45
CA ALA A 353 -1.37 -2.36 -42.92
C ALA A 353 -1.24 -1.96 -41.45
N PRO A 354 -0.43 -2.70 -40.64
CA PRO A 354 -0.20 -2.35 -39.27
C PRO A 354 0.33 -0.92 -39.13
N LEU A 355 -0.26 -0.14 -38.24
CA LEU A 355 0.24 1.19 -37.89
C LEU A 355 1.50 1.06 -37.00
N PRO A 356 2.44 2.01 -37.07
CA PRO A 356 3.57 2.02 -36.17
C PRO A 356 3.10 2.11 -34.70
N PRO A 357 3.79 1.49 -33.76
CA PRO A 357 3.39 1.57 -32.36
C PRO A 357 3.43 3.00 -31.81
N ILE A 358 2.62 3.28 -30.82
CA ILE A 358 2.65 4.53 -30.06
C ILE A 358 3.73 4.41 -28.99
N GLU A 359 4.63 5.38 -28.94
CA GLU A 359 5.63 5.50 -27.90
C GLU A 359 5.37 6.73 -27.05
N VAL A 360 5.19 6.53 -25.73
CA VAL A 360 5.01 7.58 -24.74
C VAL A 360 6.12 7.51 -23.73
N GLY A 361 6.72 8.65 -23.41
CA GLY A 361 7.78 8.77 -22.42
C GLY A 361 7.48 9.84 -21.38
N LEU A 362 8.00 9.67 -20.18
CA LEU A 362 7.97 10.67 -19.11
C LEU A 362 9.27 10.58 -18.32
N GLY A 363 10.04 11.67 -18.29
CA GLY A 363 11.25 11.77 -17.50
C GLY A 363 10.92 11.76 -16.01
N THR A 364 10.19 12.78 -15.54
CA THR A 364 9.77 12.89 -14.14
C THR A 364 8.38 13.54 -14.02
N PHE A 365 7.56 12.96 -13.16
CA PHE A 365 6.39 13.60 -12.57
C PHE A 365 6.55 13.62 -11.06
N GLU A 366 6.45 14.78 -10.44
CA GLU A 366 6.45 14.92 -8.99
C GLU A 366 5.35 15.89 -8.57
N LEU A 367 4.50 15.46 -7.64
CA LEU A 367 3.47 16.29 -7.01
C LEU A 367 3.71 16.26 -5.49
N LYS A 368 4.05 17.40 -4.94
CA LYS A 368 4.26 17.61 -3.49
C LYS A 368 3.12 18.42 -2.90
N HIS A 369 2.61 17.96 -1.79
CA HIS A 369 1.68 18.69 -0.95
C HIS A 369 2.36 18.96 0.40
N GLY A 370 2.32 20.23 0.82
CA GLY A 370 2.84 20.65 2.12
C GLY A 370 1.78 20.67 3.21
N GLU A 371 1.85 21.70 4.05
CA GLU A 371 0.88 21.92 5.12
C GLU A 371 -0.54 22.14 4.58
N GLN A 372 -1.54 21.89 5.41
CA GLN A 372 -2.94 22.00 5.06
C GLN A 372 -3.68 22.87 6.06
N VAL A 373 -4.65 23.62 5.55
CA VAL A 373 -5.66 24.32 6.37
C VAL A 373 -7.03 23.80 5.92
N ASN A 374 -7.79 23.26 6.86
CA ASN A 374 -9.10 22.64 6.57
C ASN A 374 -9.05 21.61 5.44
N GLY A 375 -8.03 20.77 5.40
CA GLY A 375 -7.83 19.75 4.36
C GLY A 375 -7.34 20.30 3.01
N ILE A 376 -7.22 21.61 2.83
CA ILE A 376 -6.72 22.24 1.60
C ILE A 376 -5.21 22.45 1.73
N PRO A 377 -4.38 21.92 0.81
CA PRO A 377 -2.95 22.17 0.83
C PRO A 377 -2.63 23.68 0.65
N THR A 378 -1.82 24.21 1.54
CA THR A 378 -1.37 25.61 1.48
C THR A 378 -0.06 25.77 0.72
N ASN A 379 0.68 24.67 0.54
CA ASN A 379 1.88 24.59 -0.27
C ASN A 379 1.73 23.41 -1.24
N MET A 380 2.00 23.67 -2.51
CA MET A 380 1.92 22.65 -3.55
C MET A 380 3.02 22.87 -4.58
N ALA A 381 3.75 21.82 -4.94
CA ALA A 381 4.68 21.86 -6.05
C ALA A 381 4.38 20.71 -7.03
N LEU A 382 4.30 21.05 -8.30
CA LEU A 382 4.17 20.12 -9.42
C LEU A 382 5.40 20.25 -10.32
N THR A 383 6.00 19.14 -10.70
CA THR A 383 7.02 19.07 -11.73
C THR A 383 6.62 17.99 -12.73
N LEU A 384 6.58 18.37 -13.99
CA LEU A 384 6.44 17.47 -15.14
C LEU A 384 7.63 17.75 -16.06
N ASP A 385 8.49 16.77 -16.27
CA ASP A 385 9.67 16.92 -17.11
C ASP A 385 9.72 15.86 -18.20
N LYS A 386 9.97 16.32 -19.43
CA LYS A 386 10.12 15.46 -20.61
C LYS A 386 8.95 14.49 -20.82
N LEU A 387 7.72 15.03 -20.85
CA LEU A 387 6.56 14.26 -21.31
C LEU A 387 6.60 14.19 -22.82
N THR A 388 6.98 13.03 -23.37
CA THR A 388 7.02 12.80 -24.83
C THR A 388 5.78 12.04 -25.27
N ILE A 389 5.02 12.64 -26.19
CA ILE A 389 3.77 12.08 -26.72
C ILE A 389 3.79 12.19 -28.25
N PRO A 390 3.53 11.11 -29.01
CA PRO A 390 3.39 11.21 -30.46
C PRO A 390 2.11 11.96 -30.84
N VAL A 391 2.17 12.76 -31.88
CA VAL A 391 1.03 13.43 -32.46
C VAL A 391 0.34 12.47 -33.42
N VAL A 392 -0.80 11.93 -33.01
CA VAL A 392 -1.58 10.97 -33.81
C VAL A 392 -2.93 11.57 -34.17
N GLU A 393 -3.21 11.64 -35.45
CA GLU A 393 -4.53 12.10 -35.96
C GLU A 393 -5.61 11.07 -35.62
N SER A 394 -6.66 11.53 -34.96
CA SER A 394 -7.83 10.71 -34.65
C SER A 394 -9.09 11.58 -34.63
N ALA A 395 -10.25 10.95 -34.77
CA ALA A 395 -11.53 11.65 -34.68
C ALA A 395 -11.77 12.35 -33.32
N SER A 396 -11.12 11.86 -32.25
CA SER A 396 -11.18 12.44 -30.92
C SER A 396 -10.15 13.56 -30.68
N ASN A 397 -9.22 13.79 -31.61
CA ASN A 397 -8.19 14.81 -31.51
C ASN A 397 -7.99 15.57 -32.82
N PRO A 398 -8.93 16.48 -33.17
CA PRO A 398 -8.85 17.25 -34.41
C PRO A 398 -7.62 18.18 -34.46
N SER A 399 -7.19 18.72 -33.32
CA SER A 399 -6.00 19.60 -33.25
C SER A 399 -4.67 18.89 -33.58
N ALA A 400 -4.66 17.55 -33.61
CA ALA A 400 -3.46 16.81 -34.04
C ALA A 400 -3.12 17.09 -35.50
N LYS A 401 -4.13 17.37 -36.35
CA LYS A 401 -3.93 17.70 -37.75
C LYS A 401 -3.12 18.99 -37.91
N ASP A 402 -3.43 20.01 -37.14
CA ASP A 402 -2.74 21.31 -37.20
C ASP A 402 -1.30 21.17 -36.68
N LEU A 403 -1.11 20.41 -35.61
CA LEU A 403 0.24 20.11 -35.09
C LEU A 403 1.09 19.35 -36.13
N LEU A 404 0.51 18.39 -36.83
CA LEU A 404 1.20 17.64 -37.88
C LEU A 404 1.50 18.53 -39.09
N ALA A 405 0.60 19.44 -39.46
CA ALA A 405 0.82 20.43 -40.54
C ALA A 405 1.98 21.38 -40.17
N MET A 406 2.08 21.80 -38.91
CA MET A 406 3.19 22.57 -38.38
C MET A 406 4.49 21.74 -38.20
N GLY A 407 4.50 20.46 -38.57
CA GLY A 407 5.66 19.59 -38.55
C GLY A 407 5.98 18.94 -37.17
N TYR A 408 5.08 19.03 -36.17
CA TYR A 408 5.23 18.36 -34.91
C TYR A 408 4.75 16.91 -35.01
N ARG A 409 5.66 15.96 -34.98
CA ARG A 409 5.36 14.52 -34.94
C ARG A 409 5.35 13.94 -33.53
N ASN A 410 6.12 14.56 -32.64
CA ASN A 410 6.16 14.28 -31.21
C ASN A 410 6.13 15.62 -30.46
N LEU A 411 5.45 15.63 -29.33
CA LEU A 411 5.52 16.72 -28.37
C LEU A 411 6.48 16.31 -27.26
N ASP A 412 7.37 17.21 -26.85
CA ASP A 412 8.23 17.08 -25.68
C ASP A 412 7.91 18.28 -24.77
N LEU A 413 7.16 17.99 -23.71
CA LEU A 413 6.54 18.99 -22.85
C LEU A 413 7.12 18.93 -21.45
N SER A 414 7.27 20.11 -20.85
CA SER A 414 7.64 20.25 -19.44
C SER A 414 6.80 21.33 -18.78
N ALA A 415 6.43 21.09 -17.51
CA ALA A 415 5.67 22.05 -16.72
C ALA A 415 6.19 22.06 -15.27
N LYS A 416 6.16 23.23 -14.65
CA LYS A 416 6.47 23.40 -13.23
C LYS A 416 5.47 24.37 -12.61
N LEU A 417 4.98 24.03 -11.42
CA LEU A 417 4.17 24.89 -10.58
C LEU A 417 4.72 24.80 -9.15
N ASP A 418 4.91 25.91 -8.50
CA ASP A 418 5.31 25.99 -7.09
C ASP A 418 4.51 27.13 -6.43
N LEU A 419 3.60 26.74 -5.57
CA LEU A 419 2.67 27.62 -4.85
C LEU A 419 2.93 27.53 -3.36
N ALA A 420 2.90 28.66 -2.67
CA ALA A 420 3.03 28.69 -1.22
C ALA A 420 2.22 29.85 -0.61
N TRP A 421 1.45 29.52 0.42
CA TRP A 421 0.81 30.49 1.28
C TRP A 421 1.60 30.68 2.58
N ARG A 422 1.69 31.92 3.04
CA ARG A 422 2.35 32.29 4.29
C ARG A 422 1.35 32.99 5.19
N GLU A 423 0.92 32.35 6.26
CA GLU A 423 -0.06 32.87 7.19
C GLU A 423 0.40 34.19 7.83
N ALA A 424 1.65 34.28 8.29
CA ALA A 424 2.19 35.44 9.01
C ALA A 424 2.17 36.74 8.18
N SER A 425 2.43 36.66 6.88
CA SER A 425 2.42 37.81 5.97
C SER A 425 1.12 37.94 5.18
N LYS A 426 0.20 36.97 5.31
CA LYS A 426 -1.02 36.84 4.49
C LYS A 426 -0.72 36.92 2.99
N GLU A 427 0.31 36.20 2.57
CA GLU A 427 0.77 36.20 1.18
C GLU A 427 0.60 34.84 0.56
N PHE A 428 0.10 34.83 -0.69
CA PHE A 428 0.10 33.65 -1.55
C PHE A 428 1.10 33.89 -2.68
N ALA A 429 2.18 33.10 -2.71
CA ALA A 429 3.26 33.24 -3.66
C ALA A 429 3.15 32.18 -4.77
N ILE A 430 3.20 32.62 -6.01
CA ILE A 430 3.53 31.80 -7.18
C ILE A 430 5.05 31.88 -7.32
N ARG A 431 5.77 30.92 -6.70
CA ARG A 431 7.24 30.88 -6.72
C ARG A 431 7.78 30.49 -8.07
N ALA A 432 7.06 29.63 -8.78
CA ALA A 432 7.33 29.26 -10.15
C ALA A 432 6.04 28.78 -10.84
N LEU A 433 5.82 29.28 -12.02
CA LEU A 433 4.95 28.70 -13.02
C LEU A 433 5.77 28.64 -14.30
N SER A 434 5.91 27.45 -14.88
CA SER A 434 6.61 27.27 -16.16
C SER A 434 5.86 26.24 -16.98
N LEU A 435 5.64 26.52 -18.25
CA LEU A 435 5.09 25.64 -19.24
C LEU A 435 5.91 25.76 -20.50
N GLY A 436 6.43 24.69 -21.04
CA GLY A 436 7.27 24.69 -22.23
C GLY A 436 7.14 23.45 -23.10
N GLY A 437 7.42 23.63 -24.37
CA GLY A 437 7.55 22.55 -25.35
C GLY A 437 8.78 22.77 -26.22
N VAL A 438 9.52 21.69 -26.47
CA VAL A 438 10.71 21.73 -27.32
C VAL A 438 10.32 22.14 -28.74
N GLY A 439 10.99 23.16 -29.27
CA GLY A 439 10.69 23.75 -30.59
C GLY A 439 9.33 24.46 -30.66
N MET A 440 8.71 24.77 -29.52
CA MET A 440 7.41 25.49 -29.44
C MET A 440 7.60 26.86 -28.77
N GLY A 441 7.77 26.86 -27.46
CA GLY A 441 7.92 28.06 -26.66
C GLY A 441 8.00 27.74 -25.18
N LYS A 442 8.22 28.78 -24.36
CA LYS A 442 8.24 28.69 -22.92
C LYS A 442 7.52 29.88 -22.31
N LEU A 443 6.59 29.61 -21.43
CA LEU A 443 5.93 30.58 -20.55
C LEU A 443 6.49 30.41 -19.15
N GLU A 444 6.94 31.49 -18.53
CA GLU A 444 7.32 31.52 -17.12
C GLU A 444 6.58 32.64 -16.41
N ALA A 445 6.13 32.39 -15.19
CA ALA A 445 5.54 33.43 -14.36
C ALA A 445 5.93 33.22 -12.90
N THR A 446 6.12 34.34 -12.21
CA THR A 446 6.21 34.41 -10.74
C THR A 446 5.35 35.57 -10.27
N GLY A 447 4.85 35.48 -9.03
CA GLY A 447 4.01 36.55 -8.50
C GLY A 447 3.68 36.35 -7.03
N THR A 448 3.14 37.41 -6.43
CA THR A 448 2.69 37.40 -5.04
C THR A 448 1.37 38.12 -4.93
N LEU A 449 0.38 37.44 -4.36
CA LEU A 449 -0.87 38.04 -3.90
C LEU A 449 -0.74 38.34 -2.41
N GLY A 450 -1.05 39.58 -2.03
CA GLY A 450 -1.16 39.99 -0.64
C GLY A 450 -2.60 39.98 -0.17
N ASN A 451 -2.77 40.15 1.14
CA ASN A 451 -4.06 40.13 1.81
C ASN A 451 -4.85 38.80 1.63
N VAL A 452 -4.12 37.70 1.48
CA VAL A 452 -4.70 36.35 1.42
C VAL A 452 -4.75 35.79 2.82
N GLY A 453 -5.87 35.99 3.50
CA GLY A 453 -6.09 35.52 4.87
C GLY A 453 -6.42 34.02 4.91
N LYS A 454 -6.47 33.46 6.13
CA LYS A 454 -6.82 32.06 6.38
C LYS A 454 -8.23 31.70 5.89
N GLU A 455 -9.11 32.68 5.82
CA GLU A 455 -10.50 32.58 5.37
C GLU A 455 -10.61 32.08 3.93
N VAL A 456 -9.60 32.26 3.08
CA VAL A 456 -9.53 31.71 1.73
C VAL A 456 -9.57 30.17 1.73
N PHE A 457 -9.11 29.56 2.82
CA PHE A 457 -9.15 28.11 3.03
C PHE A 457 -10.33 27.67 3.91
N SER A 458 -11.39 28.51 3.98
CA SER A 458 -12.61 28.15 4.73
C SER A 458 -13.34 26.97 4.11
N THR A 459 -14.00 26.21 4.96
CA THR A 459 -14.96 25.19 4.54
C THR A 459 -16.24 25.81 3.99
N ASP A 460 -16.58 27.03 4.42
CA ASP A 460 -17.64 27.83 3.82
C ASP A 460 -17.13 28.45 2.51
N LEU A 461 -17.68 27.98 1.39
CA LEU A 461 -17.29 28.42 0.05
C LEU A 461 -17.59 29.90 -0.18
N ALA A 462 -18.70 30.43 0.36
CA ALA A 462 -19.05 31.83 0.22
C ALA A 462 -18.05 32.73 0.97
N LEU A 463 -17.66 32.34 2.16
CA LEU A 463 -16.64 33.03 2.93
C LEU A 463 -15.27 32.99 2.23
N ALA A 464 -14.89 31.84 1.67
CA ALA A 464 -13.64 31.69 0.92
C ALA A 464 -13.60 32.59 -0.34
N GLN A 465 -14.72 32.67 -1.08
CA GLN A 465 -14.84 33.52 -2.23
C GLN A 465 -14.73 35.04 -1.88
N VAL A 466 -15.46 35.46 -0.83
CA VAL A 466 -15.39 36.86 -0.35
C VAL A 466 -13.96 37.21 0.10
N ALA A 467 -13.30 36.28 0.82
CA ALA A 467 -11.93 36.48 1.25
C ALA A 467 -10.95 36.61 0.07
N LEU A 468 -11.17 35.82 -0.99
CA LEU A 468 -10.35 35.87 -2.21
C LEU A 468 -10.52 37.18 -2.98
N LEU A 469 -11.74 37.78 -2.99
CA LEU A 469 -11.98 39.08 -3.60
C LEU A 469 -11.20 40.21 -2.93
N GLY A 470 -10.81 40.05 -1.67
CA GLY A 470 -9.97 40.99 -0.95
C GLY A 470 -8.48 40.88 -1.27
N ALA A 471 -8.05 39.90 -2.02
CA ALA A 471 -6.65 39.70 -2.38
C ALA A 471 -6.13 40.82 -3.29
N THR A 472 -4.86 41.21 -3.10
CA THR A 472 -4.22 42.26 -3.88
C THR A 472 -2.98 41.74 -4.59
N ALA A 473 -2.80 42.07 -5.86
CA ALA A 473 -1.57 41.73 -6.57
C ALA A 473 -0.44 42.66 -6.09
N LYS A 474 0.62 42.06 -5.52
CA LYS A 474 1.82 42.81 -5.09
C LYS A 474 2.85 42.90 -6.21
N ASN A 475 3.09 41.80 -6.89
CA ASN A 475 3.96 41.72 -8.06
C ASN A 475 3.50 40.56 -8.98
N LEU A 476 3.80 40.70 -10.25
CA LEU A 476 3.62 39.65 -11.26
C LEU A 476 4.68 39.88 -12.35
N ASP A 477 5.51 38.86 -12.58
CA ASP A 477 6.49 38.85 -13.68
C ASP A 477 6.10 37.71 -14.61
N ILE A 478 5.93 38.00 -15.87
CA ILE A 478 5.58 37.02 -16.91
C ILE A 478 6.59 37.11 -18.04
N LYS A 479 7.19 35.99 -18.41
CA LYS A 479 8.14 35.85 -19.52
C LYS A 479 7.62 34.87 -20.52
N LEU A 480 7.53 35.32 -21.77
CA LEU A 480 7.20 34.47 -22.90
C LEU A 480 8.38 34.39 -23.85
N GLN A 481 8.85 33.19 -24.12
CA GLN A 481 9.92 32.92 -25.06
C GLN A 481 9.36 32.07 -26.21
N ASN A 482 9.43 32.60 -27.41
CA ASN A 482 9.16 31.81 -28.62
C ASN A 482 10.39 30.94 -28.95
N LEU A 483 10.16 29.66 -29.21
CA LEU A 483 11.20 28.67 -29.59
C LEU A 483 10.86 27.99 -30.93
N GLY A 484 10.07 28.70 -31.79
CA GLY A 484 9.70 28.24 -33.13
C GLY A 484 8.21 28.07 -33.38
N LEU A 485 7.34 28.25 -32.38
CA LEU A 485 5.89 28.08 -32.57
C LEU A 485 5.30 29.19 -33.44
N ALA A 486 5.72 30.45 -33.22
CA ALA A 486 5.16 31.57 -33.95
C ALA A 486 5.47 31.49 -35.46
N GLU A 487 6.71 31.11 -35.81
CA GLU A 487 7.12 30.92 -37.19
C GLU A 487 6.28 29.85 -37.88
N LYS A 488 6.08 28.71 -37.24
CA LYS A 488 5.30 27.59 -37.77
C LYS A 488 3.80 27.90 -37.89
N LEU A 489 3.24 28.72 -36.99
CA LEU A 489 1.86 29.21 -37.12
C LEU A 489 1.69 30.06 -38.35
N ILE A 490 2.61 31.02 -38.59
CA ILE A 490 2.57 31.90 -39.77
C ILE A 490 2.72 31.09 -41.05
N GLU A 491 3.65 30.12 -41.09
CA GLU A 491 3.87 29.25 -42.23
C GLU A 491 2.66 28.34 -42.53
N ASN A 492 1.89 27.97 -41.52
CA ASN A 492 0.72 27.09 -41.71
C ASN A 492 -0.54 27.85 -42.13
N GLU A 493 -0.64 29.18 -41.88
CA GLU A 493 -1.76 30.02 -42.32
C GLU A 493 -1.53 30.70 -43.68
N ALA A 494 -0.30 30.69 -44.18
CA ALA A 494 0.08 31.26 -45.48
C ALA A 494 -0.10 30.24 -46.61
#